data_4386e82784571d410b6308f156a8f772
#
_entry.id   4386e82784571d410b6308f156a8f772
#
_cell.length_a   1.000
_cell.length_b   1.000
_cell.length_c   1.000
_cell.angle_alpha   90.00
_cell.angle_beta   90.00
_cell.angle_gamma   90.00
#
_symmetry.space_group_name_H-M   'P 1'
#
loop_
_entity.id
_entity.type
_entity.pdbx_description
1 polymer ?
#
loop_
_entity_poly.entity_id
_entity_poly.type
_entity_poly.pdbx_seq_one_letter_code
_entity_poly.pdbx_strand_id
1 'polypeptide(L)'
;MNSDMSAKHEYAEKQAREGSVMRQGSHQRAETGGLISFIICAVIGAAAMNIYLEYASAIWQLMLRRFIVCSGIAAACAIVSFLIGYLSQSRSMNLKHGWLVMLRRLVESLALSAVYAATTFLMSFALLSMVNEVMGPKVFVGYMAAICATVSGIFGYMTFVQARMMNAKTLASLLPFFIVSGVCVAGLTTDDPYWYHNNFSQLGDRTTFAATMFNSTLMLGGLCIIIISYFAISELVTTERLTRLRHNRSAN
;
A
#
# COMPACT_ATOMS: atom_id res chain seq x y z
N MET A 1 38.14 24.03 -28.64
CA MET A 1 38.01 23.12 -27.49
C MET A 1 37.05 23.67 -26.41
N ASN A 2 37.02 24.98 -26.16
CA ASN A 2 36.07 25.58 -25.15
C ASN A 2 34.62 25.68 -25.59
N SER A 3 34.32 25.87 -26.88
CA SER A 3 32.93 26.01 -27.38
C SER A 3 32.16 24.68 -27.31
N ASP A 4 32.84 23.58 -27.50
CA ASP A 4 32.22 22.23 -27.49
C ASP A 4 31.87 21.77 -26.05
N MET A 5 32.66 22.19 -25.07
CA MET A 5 32.41 21.94 -23.64
C MET A 5 31.23 22.79 -23.12
N SER A 6 31.10 24.04 -23.58
CA SER A 6 29.99 24.92 -23.22
C SER A 6 28.67 24.40 -23.78
N ALA A 7 28.64 23.96 -25.04
CA ALA A 7 27.44 23.37 -25.66
C ALA A 7 26.99 22.06 -24.96
N LYS A 8 27.92 21.20 -24.53
CA LYS A 8 27.62 20.00 -23.75
C LYS A 8 27.06 20.30 -22.36
N HIS A 9 27.56 21.34 -21.70
CA HIS A 9 27.03 21.79 -20.40
C HIS A 9 25.59 22.33 -20.54
N GLU A 10 25.34 23.14 -21.56
CA GLU A 10 23.99 23.69 -21.82
C GLU A 10 22.97 22.61 -22.18
N TYR A 11 23.38 21.60 -22.97
CA TYR A 11 22.53 20.44 -23.27
C TYR A 11 22.22 19.60 -22.02
N ALA A 12 23.19 19.38 -21.14
CA ALA A 12 23.01 18.62 -19.90
C ALA A 12 22.07 19.38 -18.93
N GLU A 13 22.20 20.70 -18.85
CA GLU A 13 21.36 21.55 -18.01
C GLU A 13 19.90 21.62 -18.53
N LYS A 14 19.73 21.67 -19.85
CA LYS A 14 18.41 21.63 -20.49
C LYS A 14 17.70 20.29 -20.28
N GLN A 15 18.43 19.17 -20.41
CA GLN A 15 17.90 17.85 -20.11
C GLN A 15 17.56 17.67 -18.61
N ALA A 16 18.36 18.22 -17.71
CA ALA A 16 18.09 18.19 -16.28
C ALA A 16 16.83 19.03 -15.94
N ARG A 17 16.64 20.20 -16.54
CA ARG A 17 15.45 21.02 -16.40
C ARG A 17 14.20 20.33 -16.95
N GLU A 18 14.25 19.79 -18.16
CA GLU A 18 13.13 19.04 -18.75
C GLU A 18 12.75 17.81 -17.92
N GLY A 19 13.75 17.08 -17.40
CA GLY A 19 13.53 15.96 -16.50
C GLY A 19 12.89 16.38 -15.17
N SER A 20 13.27 17.53 -14.62
CA SER A 20 12.67 18.07 -13.38
C SER A 20 11.23 18.53 -13.57
N VAL A 21 10.92 19.18 -14.67
CA VAL A 21 9.55 19.64 -15.03
C VAL A 21 8.62 18.44 -15.27
N MET A 22 9.09 17.40 -15.98
CA MET A 22 8.31 16.17 -16.16
C MET A 22 8.05 15.44 -14.84
N ARG A 23 9.04 15.37 -13.95
CA ARG A 23 8.89 14.79 -12.61
C ARG A 23 7.87 15.57 -11.77
N GLN A 24 7.94 16.88 -11.79
CA GLN A 24 7.02 17.76 -11.06
C GLN A 24 5.58 17.62 -11.57
N GLY A 25 5.36 17.53 -12.88
CA GLY A 25 4.05 17.27 -13.48
C GLY A 25 3.47 15.89 -13.15
N SER A 26 4.32 14.85 -12.99
CA SER A 26 3.88 13.51 -12.60
C SER A 26 3.47 13.43 -11.11
N HIS A 27 4.20 14.12 -10.23
CA HIS A 27 3.86 14.24 -8.81
C HIS A 27 2.51 14.94 -8.62
N GLN A 28 2.32 16.10 -9.25
CA GLN A 28 1.09 16.87 -9.16
C GLN A 28 -0.14 16.07 -9.63
N ARG A 29 -0.01 15.31 -10.72
CA ARG A 29 -1.09 14.42 -11.20
C ARG A 29 -1.35 13.25 -10.23
N ALA A 30 -0.34 12.73 -9.57
CA ALA A 30 -0.50 11.68 -8.56
C ALA A 30 -1.23 12.22 -7.32
N GLU A 31 -0.89 13.41 -6.86
CA GLU A 31 -1.53 14.07 -5.72
C GLU A 31 -3.00 14.41 -6.00
N THR A 32 -3.30 15.01 -7.16
CA THR A 32 -4.68 15.33 -7.54
C THR A 32 -5.54 14.08 -7.64
N GLY A 33 -5.03 13.01 -8.27
CA GLY A 33 -5.73 11.74 -8.32
C GLY A 33 -5.88 11.09 -6.95
N GLY A 34 -4.89 11.24 -6.08
CA GLY A 34 -4.94 10.81 -4.69
C GLY A 34 -6.05 11.51 -3.90
N LEU A 35 -6.20 12.83 -4.04
CA LEU A 35 -7.27 13.60 -3.39
C LEU A 35 -8.65 13.17 -3.84
N ILE A 36 -8.82 12.89 -5.13
CA ILE A 36 -10.09 12.33 -5.66
C ILE A 36 -10.34 10.95 -5.05
N SER A 37 -9.32 10.09 -4.98
CA SER A 37 -9.40 8.79 -4.34
C SER A 37 -9.77 8.90 -2.86
N PHE A 38 -9.20 9.87 -2.13
CA PHE A 38 -9.56 10.16 -0.73
C PHE A 38 -11.06 10.41 -0.58
N ILE A 39 -11.61 11.33 -1.37
CA ILE A 39 -13.04 11.70 -1.27
C ILE A 39 -13.94 10.49 -1.58
N ILE A 40 -13.64 9.77 -2.65
CA ILE A 40 -14.44 8.60 -3.06
C ILE A 40 -14.39 7.51 -1.97
N CYS A 41 -13.20 7.18 -1.47
CA CYS A 41 -13.02 6.17 -0.43
C CYS A 41 -13.64 6.60 0.90
N ALA A 42 -13.59 7.88 1.26
CA ALA A 42 -14.24 8.40 2.46
C ALA A 42 -15.77 8.26 2.37
N VAL A 43 -16.38 8.61 1.24
CA VAL A 43 -17.82 8.45 1.02
C VAL A 43 -18.23 6.98 1.07
N ILE A 44 -17.47 6.10 0.38
CA ILE A 44 -17.72 4.64 0.40
C ILE A 44 -17.56 4.10 1.83
N GLY A 45 -16.53 4.50 2.54
CA GLY A 45 -16.26 4.09 3.91
C GLY A 45 -17.38 4.49 4.88
N ALA A 46 -17.85 5.74 4.78
CA ALA A 46 -19.00 6.22 5.56
C ALA A 46 -20.28 5.43 5.26
N ALA A 47 -20.62 5.28 3.98
CA ALA A 47 -21.83 4.59 3.54
C ALA A 47 -21.83 3.11 3.95
N ALA A 48 -20.73 2.40 3.68
CA ALA A 48 -20.60 0.99 4.02
C ALA A 48 -20.65 0.76 5.55
N MET A 49 -20.03 1.62 6.33
CA MET A 49 -20.05 1.51 7.79
C MET A 49 -21.43 1.84 8.36
N ASN A 50 -22.16 2.84 7.83
CA ASN A 50 -23.53 3.13 8.24
C ASN A 50 -24.46 1.94 7.94
N ILE A 51 -24.38 1.36 6.74
CA ILE A 51 -25.15 0.15 6.37
C ILE A 51 -24.83 -0.99 7.35
N TYR A 52 -23.56 -1.22 7.66
CA TYR A 52 -23.18 -2.24 8.62
C TYR A 52 -23.76 -1.99 10.01
N LEU A 53 -23.71 -0.75 10.52
CA LEU A 53 -24.25 -0.40 11.86
C LEU A 53 -25.77 -0.54 11.93
N GLU A 54 -26.48 -0.32 10.82
CA GLU A 54 -27.94 -0.41 10.74
C GLU A 54 -28.44 -1.86 10.65
N TYR A 55 -27.77 -2.69 9.84
CA TYR A 55 -28.25 -4.05 9.52
C TYR A 55 -27.55 -5.17 10.29
N ALA A 56 -26.41 -4.91 10.95
CA ALA A 56 -25.71 -5.95 11.68
C ALA A 56 -26.43 -6.35 12.96
N SER A 57 -26.52 -7.66 13.21
CA SER A 57 -27.04 -8.20 14.49
C SER A 57 -26.16 -7.78 15.67
N ALA A 58 -26.70 -7.79 16.89
CA ALA A 58 -26.00 -7.35 18.12
C ALA A 58 -24.64 -8.04 18.34
N ILE A 59 -24.53 -9.33 17.96
CA ILE A 59 -23.29 -10.10 18.05
C ILE A 59 -22.20 -9.53 17.13
N TRP A 60 -22.56 -9.01 15.96
CA TRP A 60 -21.63 -8.41 15.02
C TRP A 60 -21.27 -6.96 15.37
N GLN A 61 -21.99 -6.34 16.31
CA GLN A 61 -21.74 -4.97 16.77
C GLN A 61 -20.73 -4.88 17.91
N LEU A 62 -20.10 -5.98 18.33
CA LEU A 62 -18.99 -5.96 19.28
C LEU A 62 -17.83 -5.11 18.74
N MET A 63 -17.13 -4.39 19.64
CA MET A 63 -16.11 -3.42 19.25
C MET A 63 -15.02 -4.00 18.35
N LEU A 64 -14.50 -5.18 18.69
CA LEU A 64 -13.49 -5.88 17.89
C LEU A 64 -13.99 -6.16 16.45
N ARG A 65 -15.23 -6.57 16.30
CA ARG A 65 -15.83 -6.84 14.97
C ARG A 65 -16.05 -5.56 14.18
N ARG A 66 -16.40 -4.46 14.82
CA ARG A 66 -16.47 -3.14 14.17
C ARG A 66 -15.13 -2.71 13.62
N PHE A 67 -14.04 -2.97 14.36
CA PHE A 67 -12.67 -2.67 13.88
C PHE A 67 -12.29 -3.56 12.69
N ILE A 68 -12.62 -4.86 12.75
CA ILE A 68 -12.39 -5.78 11.62
C ILE A 68 -13.13 -5.30 10.37
N VAL A 69 -14.39 -4.92 10.49
CA VAL A 69 -15.20 -4.44 9.36
C VAL A 69 -14.67 -3.11 8.81
N CYS A 70 -14.37 -2.16 9.69
CA CYS A 70 -13.77 -0.88 9.31
C CYS A 70 -12.45 -1.07 8.54
N SER A 71 -11.57 -1.93 9.08
CA SER A 71 -10.29 -2.26 8.44
C SER A 71 -10.47 -3.02 7.13
N GLY A 72 -11.49 -3.88 7.04
CA GLY A 72 -11.88 -4.57 5.80
C GLY A 72 -12.37 -3.61 4.72
N ILE A 73 -13.18 -2.63 5.08
CA ILE A 73 -13.64 -1.57 4.16
C ILE A 73 -12.45 -0.74 3.68
N ALA A 74 -11.56 -0.33 4.58
CA ALA A 74 -10.36 0.41 4.22
C ALA A 74 -9.43 -0.39 3.29
N ALA A 75 -9.26 -1.70 3.54
CA ALA A 75 -8.49 -2.59 2.68
C ALA A 75 -9.13 -2.75 1.29
N ALA A 76 -10.45 -2.87 1.20
CA ALA A 76 -11.16 -2.91 -0.08
C ALA A 76 -10.98 -1.60 -0.87
N CYS A 77 -11.07 -0.45 -0.21
CA CYS A 77 -10.77 0.85 -0.80
C CYS A 77 -9.31 0.92 -1.29
N ALA A 78 -8.36 0.38 -0.53
CA ALA A 78 -6.96 0.32 -0.92
C ALA A 78 -6.73 -0.52 -2.18
N ILE A 79 -7.40 -1.67 -2.33
CA ILE A 79 -7.34 -2.49 -3.56
C ILE A 79 -7.79 -1.68 -4.77
N VAL A 80 -8.97 -1.06 -4.68
CA VAL A 80 -9.56 -0.29 -5.79
C VAL A 80 -8.67 0.89 -6.15
N SER A 81 -8.20 1.65 -5.16
CA SER A 81 -7.32 2.80 -5.33
C SER A 81 -5.98 2.40 -5.96
N PHE A 82 -5.40 1.28 -5.50
CA PHE A 82 -4.18 0.73 -6.06
C PHE A 82 -4.35 0.38 -7.53
N LEU A 83 -5.38 -0.39 -7.87
CA LEU A 83 -5.63 -0.83 -9.24
C LEU A 83 -5.84 0.36 -10.17
N ILE A 84 -6.64 1.36 -9.76
CA ILE A 84 -6.85 2.58 -10.56
C ILE A 84 -5.54 3.36 -10.72
N GLY A 85 -4.77 3.56 -9.65
CA GLY A 85 -3.48 4.25 -9.69
C GLY A 85 -2.47 3.55 -10.59
N TYR A 86 -2.30 2.25 -10.43
CA TYR A 86 -1.36 1.43 -11.19
C TYR A 86 -1.74 1.32 -12.68
N LEU A 87 -3.01 1.05 -12.99
CA LEU A 87 -3.49 0.94 -14.37
C LEU A 87 -3.46 2.29 -15.08
N SER A 88 -3.69 3.40 -14.40
CA SER A 88 -3.61 4.73 -15.01
C SER A 88 -2.19 5.09 -15.46
N GLN A 89 -1.17 4.59 -14.78
CA GLN A 89 0.22 4.75 -15.19
C GLN A 89 0.60 3.80 -16.34
N SER A 90 0.06 2.59 -16.35
CA SER A 90 0.32 1.59 -17.38
C SER A 90 -0.27 1.94 -18.74
N ARG A 91 -1.28 2.80 -18.81
CA ARG A 91 -1.94 3.25 -20.05
C ARG A 91 -1.02 4.04 -21.00
N SER A 92 0.06 4.61 -20.48
CA SER A 92 1.09 5.33 -21.24
C SER A 92 2.03 4.41 -22.04
N MET A 93 2.00 3.11 -21.81
CA MET A 93 2.88 2.15 -22.49
C MET A 93 2.08 1.34 -23.53
N ASN A 94 2.38 1.59 -24.80
CA ASN A 94 1.76 0.99 -26.01
C ASN A 94 1.26 -0.46 -25.85
N LEU A 95 -0.02 -0.67 -26.18
CA LEU A 95 -0.78 -1.92 -26.20
C LEU A 95 -0.37 -2.95 -27.28
N LYS A 96 0.81 -2.82 -27.88
CA LYS A 96 1.29 -3.73 -28.96
C LYS A 96 1.95 -5.02 -28.45
N HIS A 97 1.76 -5.39 -27.17
CA HIS A 97 2.37 -6.60 -26.62
C HIS A 97 1.31 -7.71 -26.46
N GLY A 98 1.72 -8.95 -26.75
CA GLY A 98 0.82 -10.11 -26.76
C GLY A 98 0.16 -10.40 -25.41
N TRP A 99 -0.88 -11.22 -25.43
CA TRP A 99 -1.74 -11.60 -24.32
C TRP A 99 -0.98 -12.06 -23.06
N LEU A 100 0.17 -12.72 -23.19
CA LEU A 100 1.02 -13.15 -22.07
C LEU A 100 1.57 -11.97 -21.26
N VAL A 101 1.87 -10.86 -21.89
CA VAL A 101 2.34 -9.64 -21.20
C VAL A 101 1.19 -9.00 -20.42
N MET A 102 -0.02 -9.05 -20.99
CA MET A 102 -1.22 -8.55 -20.30
C MET A 102 -1.55 -9.40 -19.07
N LEU A 103 -1.51 -10.73 -19.20
CA LEU A 103 -1.75 -11.65 -18.08
C LEU A 103 -0.71 -11.48 -16.97
N ARG A 104 0.57 -11.38 -17.31
CA ARG A 104 1.63 -11.12 -16.33
C ARG A 104 1.37 -9.82 -15.55
N ARG A 105 1.02 -8.72 -16.23
CA ARG A 105 0.71 -7.44 -15.58
C ARG A 105 -0.52 -7.53 -14.68
N LEU A 106 -1.53 -8.29 -15.09
CA LEU A 106 -2.70 -8.53 -14.26
C LEU A 106 -2.32 -9.24 -12.96
N VAL A 107 -1.55 -10.33 -13.06
CA VAL A 107 -1.05 -11.07 -11.88
C VAL A 107 -0.19 -10.19 -10.98
N GLU A 108 0.73 -9.41 -11.55
CA GLU A 108 1.53 -8.43 -10.81
C GLU A 108 0.66 -7.41 -10.06
N SER A 109 -0.32 -6.80 -10.74
CA SER A 109 -1.18 -5.79 -10.11
C SER A 109 -2.06 -6.38 -9.01
N LEU A 110 -2.56 -7.61 -9.18
CA LEU A 110 -3.33 -8.31 -8.17
C LEU A 110 -2.47 -8.68 -6.95
N ALA A 111 -1.26 -9.22 -7.17
CA ALA A 111 -0.35 -9.56 -6.08
C ALA A 111 0.03 -8.32 -5.26
N LEU A 112 0.35 -7.21 -5.93
CA LEU A 112 0.67 -5.95 -5.25
C LEU A 112 -0.53 -5.35 -4.52
N SER A 113 -1.71 -5.36 -5.14
CA SER A 113 -2.92 -4.86 -4.48
C SER A 113 -3.27 -5.68 -3.23
N ALA A 114 -3.02 -7.00 -3.24
CA ALA A 114 -3.20 -7.85 -2.07
C ALA A 114 -2.23 -7.50 -0.93
N VAL A 115 -0.95 -7.21 -1.24
CA VAL A 115 0.03 -6.74 -0.24
C VAL A 115 -0.42 -5.42 0.38
N TYR A 116 -0.83 -4.45 -0.43
CA TYR A 116 -1.33 -3.16 0.07
C TYR A 116 -2.60 -3.32 0.90
N ALA A 117 -3.53 -4.18 0.48
CA ALA A 117 -4.74 -4.48 1.22
C ALA A 117 -4.46 -5.10 2.59
N ALA A 118 -3.57 -6.10 2.64
CA ALA A 118 -3.17 -6.74 3.88
C ALA A 118 -2.48 -5.75 4.84
N THR A 119 -1.56 -4.92 4.32
CA THR A 119 -0.90 -3.87 5.11
C THR A 119 -1.91 -2.85 5.65
N THR A 120 -2.84 -2.38 4.80
CA THR A 120 -3.89 -1.44 5.18
C THR A 120 -4.80 -2.04 6.25
N PHE A 121 -5.21 -3.30 6.09
CA PHE A 121 -6.04 -4.00 7.07
C PHE A 121 -5.36 -4.07 8.43
N LEU A 122 -4.14 -4.58 8.49
CA LEU A 122 -3.41 -4.76 9.75
C LEU A 122 -3.09 -3.41 10.40
N MET A 123 -2.62 -2.44 9.61
CA MET A 123 -2.26 -1.12 10.13
C MET A 123 -3.49 -0.35 10.66
N SER A 124 -4.61 -0.37 9.93
CA SER A 124 -5.84 0.28 10.39
C SER A 124 -6.43 -0.41 11.62
N PHE A 125 -6.41 -1.74 11.67
CA PHE A 125 -6.87 -2.50 12.82
C PHE A 125 -6.01 -2.23 14.06
N ALA A 126 -4.68 -2.25 13.93
CA ALA A 126 -3.76 -1.90 15.01
C ALA A 126 -4.00 -0.48 15.52
N LEU A 127 -4.13 0.49 14.61
CA LEU A 127 -4.39 1.88 14.95
C LEU A 127 -5.71 2.05 15.71
N LEU A 128 -6.79 1.46 15.22
CA LEU A 128 -8.11 1.54 15.86
C LEU A 128 -8.09 0.90 17.26
N SER A 129 -7.41 -0.24 17.39
CA SER A 129 -7.28 -0.93 18.68
C SER A 129 -6.45 -0.10 19.67
N MET A 130 -5.32 0.46 19.26
CA MET A 130 -4.50 1.33 20.13
C MET A 130 -5.25 2.60 20.55
N VAL A 131 -5.96 3.24 19.62
CA VAL A 131 -6.76 4.44 19.95
C VAL A 131 -7.90 4.09 20.92
N ASN A 132 -8.51 2.92 20.77
CA ASN A 132 -9.55 2.46 21.70
C ASN A 132 -9.02 2.24 23.12
N GLU A 133 -7.81 1.70 23.29
CA GLU A 133 -7.17 1.56 24.61
C GLU A 133 -6.92 2.91 25.28
N VAL A 134 -6.55 3.93 24.49
CA VAL A 134 -6.22 5.27 25.03
C VAL A 134 -7.48 6.11 25.27
N MET A 135 -8.42 6.16 24.33
CA MET A 135 -9.57 7.07 24.35
C MET A 135 -10.85 6.41 24.92
N GLY A 136 -10.85 5.10 25.00
CA GLY A 136 -12.00 4.31 25.44
C GLY A 136 -13.09 4.14 24.36
N PRO A 137 -14.05 3.24 24.63
CA PRO A 137 -15.02 2.79 23.62
C PRO A 137 -16.08 3.84 23.24
N LYS A 138 -16.32 4.85 24.07
CA LYS A 138 -17.39 5.85 23.84
C LYS A 138 -17.23 6.61 22.54
N VAL A 139 -16.01 6.94 22.14
CA VAL A 139 -15.71 7.65 20.89
C VAL A 139 -16.11 6.81 19.67
N PHE A 140 -15.81 5.52 19.70
CA PHE A 140 -16.11 4.62 18.60
C PHE A 140 -17.60 4.29 18.46
N VAL A 141 -18.36 4.30 19.56
CA VAL A 141 -19.81 4.06 19.51
C VAL A 141 -20.52 5.19 18.76
N GLY A 142 -20.15 6.44 19.00
CA GLY A 142 -20.82 7.62 18.41
C GLY A 142 -20.33 7.99 17.01
N TYR A 143 -19.06 7.76 16.72
CA TYR A 143 -18.41 8.31 15.52
C TYR A 143 -17.82 7.26 14.56
N MET A 144 -18.21 6.00 14.69
CA MET A 144 -17.60 4.90 13.94
C MET A 144 -17.66 5.09 12.41
N ALA A 145 -18.76 5.64 11.89
CA ALA A 145 -18.90 5.92 10.44
C ALA A 145 -17.92 7.02 9.99
N ALA A 146 -17.75 8.08 10.77
CA ALA A 146 -16.82 9.16 10.48
C ALA A 146 -15.36 8.67 10.56
N ILE A 147 -15.05 7.84 11.55
CA ILE A 147 -13.74 7.19 11.70
C ILE A 147 -13.45 6.30 10.48
N CYS A 148 -14.41 5.47 10.08
CA CYS A 148 -14.27 4.61 8.90
C CYS A 148 -14.08 5.43 7.62
N ALA A 149 -14.82 6.53 7.45
CA ALA A 149 -14.64 7.45 6.34
C ALA A 149 -13.22 8.02 6.28
N THR A 150 -12.73 8.51 7.41
CA THR A 150 -11.39 9.10 7.51
C THR A 150 -10.29 8.08 7.23
N VAL A 151 -10.37 6.91 7.85
CA VAL A 151 -9.40 5.82 7.67
C VAL A 151 -9.39 5.35 6.21
N SER A 152 -10.57 5.06 5.64
CA SER A 152 -10.70 4.62 4.23
C SER A 152 -10.20 5.70 3.26
N GLY A 153 -10.48 6.98 3.52
CA GLY A 153 -10.00 8.10 2.71
C GLY A 153 -8.47 8.20 2.74
N ILE A 154 -7.86 8.21 3.93
CA ILE A 154 -6.40 8.31 4.08
C ILE A 154 -5.70 7.15 3.38
N PHE A 155 -6.12 5.91 3.62
CA PHE A 155 -5.51 4.75 2.97
C PHE A 155 -5.77 4.72 1.46
N GLY A 156 -6.95 5.16 1.00
CA GLY A 156 -7.25 5.32 -0.42
C GLY A 156 -6.31 6.32 -1.11
N TYR A 157 -6.09 7.48 -0.48
CA TYR A 157 -5.12 8.48 -0.95
C TYR A 157 -3.71 7.92 -1.01
N MET A 158 -3.20 7.40 0.12
CA MET A 158 -1.83 6.91 0.23
C MET A 158 -1.56 5.79 -0.78
N THR A 159 -2.47 4.84 -0.91
CA THR A 159 -2.32 3.70 -1.80
C THR A 159 -2.35 4.13 -3.27
N PHE A 160 -3.22 5.07 -3.65
CA PHE A 160 -3.26 5.62 -5.00
C PHE A 160 -1.96 6.32 -5.38
N VAL A 161 -1.46 7.21 -4.51
CA VAL A 161 -0.22 7.96 -4.75
C VAL A 161 0.96 7.01 -4.85
N GLN A 162 1.07 6.05 -3.94
CA GLN A 162 2.14 5.06 -3.96
C GLN A 162 2.06 4.17 -5.20
N ALA A 163 0.88 3.75 -5.63
CA ALA A 163 0.69 2.97 -6.86
C ALA A 163 1.16 3.72 -8.12
N ARG A 164 0.96 5.05 -8.17
CA ARG A 164 1.46 5.89 -9.27
C ARG A 164 2.96 6.14 -9.24
N MET A 165 3.57 6.05 -8.08
CA MET A 165 4.99 6.29 -7.86
C MET A 165 5.75 5.00 -7.56
N MET A 166 5.19 3.84 -7.96
CA MET A 166 5.71 2.53 -7.63
C MET A 166 7.13 2.34 -8.15
N ASN A 167 8.02 1.94 -7.25
CA ASN A 167 9.35 1.45 -7.53
C ASN A 167 9.74 0.41 -6.47
N ALA A 168 10.82 -0.35 -6.69
CA ALA A 168 11.26 -1.38 -5.76
C ALA A 168 11.51 -0.85 -4.34
N LYS A 169 12.02 0.39 -4.22
CA LYS A 169 12.26 1.05 -2.93
C LYS A 169 10.96 1.34 -2.17
N THR A 170 9.93 1.85 -2.86
CA THR A 170 8.61 2.11 -2.26
C THR A 170 7.98 0.82 -1.74
N LEU A 171 8.10 -0.27 -2.52
CA LEU A 171 7.58 -1.57 -2.13
C LEU A 171 8.36 -2.16 -0.94
N ALA A 172 9.69 -2.04 -0.94
CA ALA A 172 10.53 -2.49 0.18
C ALA A 172 10.22 -1.75 1.49
N SER A 173 9.89 -0.45 1.43
CA SER A 173 9.50 0.32 2.62
C SER A 173 8.16 -0.11 3.22
N LEU A 174 7.30 -0.79 2.47
CA LEU A 174 6.01 -1.30 2.96
C LEU A 174 6.18 -2.49 3.91
N LEU A 175 7.21 -3.33 3.68
CA LEU A 175 7.43 -4.56 4.45
C LEU A 175 7.57 -4.34 5.97
N PRO A 176 8.39 -3.40 6.46
CA PRO A 176 8.48 -3.13 7.89
C PRO A 176 7.12 -2.72 8.51
N PHE A 177 6.35 -1.86 7.82
CA PHE A 177 5.02 -1.47 8.29
C PHE A 177 4.07 -2.64 8.36
N PHE A 178 4.11 -3.54 7.38
CA PHE A 178 3.31 -4.75 7.38
C PHE A 178 3.64 -5.66 8.57
N ILE A 179 4.93 -5.99 8.76
CA ILE A 179 5.37 -6.86 9.86
C ILE A 179 5.05 -6.25 11.22
N VAL A 180 5.40 -4.98 11.44
CA VAL A 180 5.14 -4.30 12.71
C VAL A 180 3.63 -4.25 13.01
N SER A 181 2.81 -3.89 12.02
CA SER A 181 1.35 -3.86 12.19
C SER A 181 0.77 -5.23 12.54
N GLY A 182 1.26 -6.29 11.89
CA GLY A 182 0.80 -7.66 12.19
C GLY A 182 1.19 -8.14 13.58
N VAL A 183 2.42 -7.84 14.02
CA VAL A 183 2.88 -8.15 15.39
C VAL A 183 2.08 -7.33 16.41
N CYS A 184 1.82 -6.05 16.16
CA CYS A 184 0.98 -5.21 17.02
C CYS A 184 -0.44 -5.78 17.14
N VAL A 185 -1.07 -6.20 16.03
CA VAL A 185 -2.41 -6.81 16.07
C VAL A 185 -2.39 -8.08 16.90
N ALA A 186 -1.40 -8.95 16.73
CA ALA A 186 -1.26 -10.17 17.53
C ALA A 186 -1.08 -9.85 19.03
N GLY A 187 -0.21 -8.89 19.35
CA GLY A 187 0.03 -8.46 20.74
C GLY A 187 -1.18 -7.81 21.41
N LEU A 188 -1.98 -7.02 20.64
CA LEU A 188 -3.20 -6.37 21.16
C LEU A 188 -4.39 -7.33 21.29
N THR A 189 -4.36 -8.45 20.62
CA THR A 189 -5.46 -9.44 20.61
C THR A 189 -5.13 -10.73 21.33
N THR A 190 -3.95 -10.84 21.95
CA THR A 190 -3.55 -12.01 22.73
C THR A 190 -4.25 -12.06 24.07
N ASP A 191 -4.57 -13.25 24.52
CA ASP A 191 -5.13 -13.49 25.86
C ASP A 191 -4.05 -13.54 26.96
N ASP A 192 -2.76 -13.47 26.59
CA ASP A 192 -1.64 -13.50 27.51
C ASP A 192 -1.17 -12.07 27.83
N PRO A 193 -1.42 -11.58 29.06
CA PRO A 193 -1.00 -10.23 29.44
C PRO A 193 0.51 -10.05 29.59
N TYR A 194 1.28 -11.14 29.64
CA TYR A 194 2.73 -11.14 29.84
C TYR A 194 3.52 -11.60 28.59
N TRP A 195 2.89 -11.64 27.40
CA TRP A 195 3.52 -12.07 26.15
C TRP A 195 4.85 -11.38 25.85
N TYR A 196 4.99 -10.14 26.25
CA TYR A 196 6.19 -9.32 26.03
C TYR A 196 7.38 -9.68 26.95
N HIS A 197 7.17 -10.48 28.01
CA HIS A 197 8.24 -11.02 28.87
C HIS A 197 8.94 -12.23 28.23
N ASN A 198 8.33 -12.83 27.24
CA ASN A 198 8.80 -14.03 26.58
C ASN A 198 9.24 -13.72 25.14
N ASN A 199 9.49 -14.76 24.35
CA ASN A 199 9.84 -14.61 22.95
C ASN A 199 8.60 -14.28 22.10
N PHE A 200 8.74 -13.42 21.08
CA PHE A 200 7.66 -13.12 20.14
C PHE A 200 7.03 -14.37 19.49
N SER A 201 7.78 -15.46 19.34
CA SER A 201 7.26 -16.72 18.80
C SER A 201 6.12 -17.32 19.61
N GLN A 202 6.00 -17.01 20.90
CA GLN A 202 4.88 -17.46 21.74
C GLN A 202 3.53 -16.86 21.31
N LEU A 203 3.54 -15.71 20.64
CA LEU A 203 2.32 -15.17 20.01
C LEU A 203 1.74 -16.13 18.95
N GLY A 204 2.58 -16.93 18.32
CA GLY A 204 2.19 -17.90 17.29
C GLY A 204 1.88 -19.32 17.79
N ASP A 205 2.11 -19.61 19.07
CA ASP A 205 2.11 -20.99 19.59
C ASP A 205 0.72 -21.50 20.05
N ARG A 206 -0.25 -20.59 20.17
CA ARG A 206 -1.62 -20.91 20.63
C ARG A 206 -2.61 -20.96 19.47
N THR A 207 -3.72 -21.68 19.66
CA THR A 207 -4.85 -21.73 18.69
C THR A 207 -5.80 -20.53 18.82
N THR A 208 -5.27 -19.35 19.07
CA THR A 208 -6.04 -18.11 19.26
C THR A 208 -6.06 -17.25 18.00
N PHE A 209 -6.93 -16.24 18.00
CA PHE A 209 -6.95 -15.23 16.95
C PHE A 209 -5.59 -14.51 16.81
N ALA A 210 -4.94 -14.19 17.93
CA ALA A 210 -3.61 -13.61 17.98
C ALA A 210 -2.56 -14.48 17.26
N ALA A 211 -2.55 -15.78 17.52
CA ALA A 211 -1.64 -16.71 16.87
C ALA A 211 -1.90 -16.82 15.36
N THR A 212 -3.16 -16.82 14.96
CA THR A 212 -3.53 -16.80 13.53
C THR A 212 -3.02 -15.52 12.86
N MET A 213 -3.18 -14.36 13.49
CA MET A 213 -2.70 -13.08 12.97
C MET A 213 -1.18 -13.04 12.88
N PHE A 214 -0.46 -13.49 13.91
CA PHE A 214 1.00 -13.54 13.93
C PHE A 214 1.55 -14.46 12.81
N ASN A 215 1.09 -15.70 12.75
CA ASN A 215 1.55 -16.69 11.77
C ASN A 215 1.21 -16.29 10.33
N SER A 216 0.00 -15.75 10.11
CA SER A 216 -0.41 -15.22 8.80
C SER A 216 0.46 -14.03 8.39
N THR A 217 0.82 -13.15 9.33
CA THR A 217 1.73 -12.02 9.06
C THR A 217 3.11 -12.50 8.63
N LEU A 218 3.67 -13.50 9.30
CA LEU A 218 4.98 -14.07 8.92
C LEU A 218 4.93 -14.73 7.55
N MET A 219 3.89 -15.53 7.28
CA MET A 219 3.71 -16.19 5.99
C MET A 219 3.54 -15.18 4.84
N LEU A 220 2.68 -14.19 5.01
CA LEU A 220 2.47 -13.12 4.03
C LEU A 220 3.69 -12.22 3.91
N GLY A 221 4.43 -11.97 5.00
CA GLY A 221 5.71 -11.28 4.98
C GLY A 221 6.74 -11.97 4.10
N GLY A 222 6.85 -13.29 4.21
CA GLY A 222 7.69 -14.10 3.32
C GLY A 222 7.27 -13.97 1.85
N LEU A 223 5.96 -14.01 1.56
CA LEU A 223 5.44 -13.79 0.22
C LEU A 223 5.77 -12.37 -0.30
N CYS A 224 5.63 -11.35 0.56
CA CYS A 224 6.00 -9.97 0.22
C CYS A 224 7.48 -9.86 -0.16
N ILE A 225 8.38 -10.53 0.56
CA ILE A 225 9.82 -10.54 0.25
C ILE A 225 10.06 -11.12 -1.14
N ILE A 226 9.38 -12.21 -1.51
CA ILE A 226 9.49 -12.81 -2.84
C ILE A 226 9.04 -11.81 -3.93
N ILE A 227 7.90 -11.13 -3.72
CA ILE A 227 7.38 -10.14 -4.65
C ILE A 227 8.35 -8.95 -4.79
N ILE A 228 8.85 -8.42 -3.67
CA ILE A 228 9.82 -7.30 -3.65
C ILE A 228 11.09 -7.68 -4.39
N SER A 229 11.63 -8.89 -4.14
CA SER A 229 12.84 -9.38 -4.79
C SER A 229 12.66 -9.51 -6.30
N TYR A 230 11.51 -10.01 -6.74
CA TYR A 230 11.16 -10.10 -8.16
C TYR A 230 11.15 -8.71 -8.83
N PHE A 231 10.52 -7.72 -8.20
CA PHE A 231 10.50 -6.34 -8.71
C PHE A 231 11.89 -5.71 -8.75
N ALA A 232 12.69 -5.89 -7.71
CA ALA A 232 14.06 -5.37 -7.63
C ALA A 232 14.94 -5.94 -8.75
N ILE A 233 14.88 -7.25 -8.99
CA ILE A 233 15.61 -7.90 -10.08
C ILE A 233 15.13 -7.40 -11.45
N SER A 234 13.81 -7.30 -11.65
CA SER A 234 13.23 -6.80 -12.90
C SER A 234 13.66 -5.36 -13.20
N GLU A 235 13.73 -4.50 -12.19
CA GLU A 235 14.21 -3.10 -12.32
C GLU A 235 15.70 -3.05 -12.66
N LEU A 236 16.55 -3.85 -11.99
CA LEU A 236 17.99 -3.96 -12.27
C LEU A 236 18.25 -4.38 -13.71
N VAL A 237 17.62 -5.47 -14.17
CA VAL A 237 17.79 -5.99 -15.54
C VAL A 237 17.37 -4.94 -16.58
N THR A 238 16.30 -4.20 -16.32
CA THR A 238 15.82 -3.14 -17.23
C THR A 238 16.81 -1.98 -17.27
N THR A 239 17.34 -1.57 -16.14
CA THR A 239 18.34 -0.48 -16.03
C THR A 239 19.64 -0.85 -16.74
N GLU A 240 20.14 -2.06 -16.56
CA GLU A 240 21.34 -2.53 -17.27
C GLU A 240 21.15 -2.55 -18.80
N ARG A 241 20.00 -3.03 -19.27
CA ARG A 241 19.70 -3.02 -20.71
C ARG A 241 19.71 -1.61 -21.29
N LEU A 242 19.09 -0.66 -20.60
CA LEU A 242 19.05 0.74 -21.02
C LEU A 242 20.45 1.37 -21.03
N THR A 243 21.27 1.07 -20.03
CA THR A 243 22.66 1.55 -19.95
C THR A 243 23.50 1.01 -21.08
N ARG A 244 23.40 -0.29 -21.41
CA ARG A 244 24.10 -0.91 -22.55
C ARG A 244 23.68 -0.30 -23.88
N LEU A 245 22.37 -0.07 -24.09
CA LEU A 245 21.87 0.56 -25.30
C LEU A 245 22.35 2.01 -25.47
N ARG A 246 22.44 2.76 -24.37
CA ARG A 246 22.97 4.13 -24.37
C ARG A 246 24.47 4.14 -24.69
N HIS A 247 25.23 3.21 -24.14
CA HIS A 247 26.67 3.09 -24.41
C HIS A 247 26.95 2.74 -25.88
N ASN A 248 26.21 1.78 -26.45
CA ASN A 248 26.35 1.42 -27.87
C ASN A 248 25.95 2.55 -28.82
N ARG A 249 24.99 3.42 -28.43
CA ARG A 249 24.58 4.59 -29.23
C ARG A 249 25.57 5.75 -29.20
N SER A 250 26.40 5.82 -28.16
CA SER A 250 27.45 6.84 -28.05
C SER A 250 28.78 6.38 -28.71
N ALA A 251 28.90 5.10 -29.07
CA ALA A 251 30.08 4.52 -29.71
C ALA A 251 29.96 4.45 -31.27
N ASN A 252 28.74 4.66 -31.81
CA ASN A 252 28.46 4.83 -33.23
C ASN A 252 28.18 6.30 -33.57
#